data_9acc36c09c225c848c2d84edb6183d8c
#
_entry.id   9acc36c09c225c848c2d84edb6183d8c
#
_cell.length_a   1.000
_cell.length_b   1.000
_cell.length_c   1.000
_cell.angle_alpha   90.00
_cell.angle_beta   90.00
_cell.angle_gamma   90.00
#
_symmetry.space_group_name_H-M   'P 1'
#
loop_
_entity.id
_entity.type
_entity.pdbx_description
1 polymer ?
#
loop_
_entity_poly.entity_id
_entity_poly.type
_entity_poly.pdbx_seq_one_letter_code
_entity_poly.pdbx_strand_id
1 'polypeptide(L)'
;MSVVIIHTDGACSGNPGPGGWGAILDYKGKRRELSGGEELTTNNRMELMAAIVALETLTRPCTVEIHVDSVYVKDGIGKWIHGWKRNGWKTADKKPVKNLDLWQRLDAAIARHDISWHWVKGHAGHDDNERADALARQGMAPFKPQGPAEPGAEA
;
A
#
# COMPACT_ATOMS: atom_id res chain seq x y z
N MET A 1 7.43 20.77 -14.34
CA MET A 1 8.03 19.62 -13.67
C MET A 1 7.20 18.39 -13.86
N SER A 2 7.84 17.28 -14.09
CA SER A 2 7.12 16.04 -14.30
C SER A 2 6.66 15.45 -12.97
N VAL A 3 5.46 14.90 -12.96
CA VAL A 3 4.84 14.30 -11.78
C VAL A 3 4.90 12.79 -11.91
N VAL A 4 5.26 12.12 -10.81
CA VAL A 4 5.15 10.66 -10.73
C VAL A 4 3.72 10.33 -10.33
N ILE A 5 3.05 9.53 -11.14
CA ILE A 5 1.67 9.11 -10.83
C ILE A 5 1.72 7.69 -10.31
N ILE A 6 1.15 7.48 -9.12
CA ILE A 6 1.19 6.19 -8.44
C ILE A 6 -0.22 5.70 -8.16
N HIS A 7 -0.46 4.41 -8.43
CA HIS A 7 -1.69 3.71 -8.05
C HIS A 7 -1.31 2.55 -7.15
N THR A 8 -2.01 2.37 -6.04
CA THR A 8 -1.68 1.34 -5.04
C THR A 8 -2.91 0.54 -4.67
N ASP A 9 -2.69 -0.69 -4.22
CA ASP A 9 -3.74 -1.52 -3.64
C ASP A 9 -3.14 -2.57 -2.72
N GLY A 10 -3.96 -3.05 -1.79
CA GLY A 10 -3.61 -4.14 -0.89
C GLY A 10 -4.74 -5.15 -0.82
N ALA A 11 -4.39 -6.39 -0.56
CA ALA A 11 -5.35 -7.48 -0.45
C ALA A 11 -4.91 -8.43 0.65
N CYS A 12 -5.88 -9.10 1.27
CA CYS A 12 -5.59 -10.10 2.29
C CYS A 12 -6.64 -11.19 2.25
N SER A 13 -6.20 -12.44 2.31
CA SER A 13 -7.09 -13.60 2.31
C SER A 13 -7.26 -14.08 3.74
N GLY A 14 -8.42 -13.79 4.35
CA GLY A 14 -8.63 -14.04 5.78
C GLY A 14 -7.82 -13.04 6.61
N ASN A 15 -8.41 -12.12 7.21
CA ASN A 15 -7.77 -10.97 7.85
C ASN A 15 -7.67 -11.16 9.37
N PRO A 16 -6.53 -11.69 9.95
CA PRO A 16 -5.22 -11.87 9.31
C PRO A 16 -5.11 -13.14 8.45
N GLY A 17 -4.13 -13.12 7.58
CA GLY A 17 -3.84 -14.25 6.71
C GLY A 17 -2.82 -13.85 5.64
N PRO A 18 -2.67 -14.65 4.58
CA PRO A 18 -1.80 -14.26 3.48
C PRO A 18 -2.29 -12.98 2.84
N GLY A 19 -1.37 -12.09 2.52
CA GLY A 19 -1.74 -10.83 1.88
C GLY A 19 -0.72 -10.41 0.85
N GLY A 20 -1.11 -9.45 0.03
CA GLY A 20 -0.24 -8.88 -1.00
C GLY A 20 -0.53 -7.41 -1.22
N TRP A 21 0.40 -6.76 -1.86
CA TRP A 21 0.29 -5.36 -2.22
C TRP A 21 0.76 -5.16 -3.66
N GLY A 22 0.24 -4.14 -4.30
CA GLY A 22 0.63 -3.79 -5.65
C GLY A 22 0.72 -2.29 -5.82
N ALA A 23 1.62 -1.85 -6.68
CA ALA A 23 1.78 -0.44 -7.00
C ALA A 23 2.21 -0.28 -8.46
N ILE A 24 1.72 0.78 -9.07
CA ILE A 24 2.09 1.17 -10.43
C ILE A 24 2.61 2.58 -10.37
N LEU A 25 3.81 2.79 -10.91
CA LEU A 25 4.45 4.09 -10.97
C LEU A 25 4.61 4.49 -12.45
N ASP A 26 4.05 5.64 -12.82
CA ASP A 26 4.17 6.20 -14.15
C ASP A 26 4.94 7.52 -14.09
N TYR A 27 6.00 7.63 -14.88
CA TYR A 27 6.80 8.85 -14.97
C TYR A 27 7.25 9.06 -16.40
N LYS A 28 6.81 10.16 -17.00
CA LYS A 28 7.18 10.53 -18.38
C LYS A 28 6.92 9.38 -19.37
N GLY A 29 5.78 8.71 -19.23
CA GLY A 29 5.40 7.62 -20.12
C GLY A 29 6.06 6.28 -19.81
N LYS A 30 6.94 6.23 -18.82
CA LYS A 30 7.56 4.98 -18.39
C LYS A 30 6.81 4.43 -17.18
N ARG A 31 6.40 3.17 -17.28
CA ARG A 31 5.63 2.50 -16.24
C ARG A 31 6.47 1.44 -15.55
N ARG A 32 6.37 1.42 -14.22
CA ARG A 32 6.97 0.39 -13.40
C ARG A 32 5.88 -0.22 -12.52
N GLU A 33 5.84 -1.54 -12.48
CA GLU A 33 4.89 -2.27 -11.66
C GLU A 33 5.63 -2.99 -10.54
N LEU A 34 5.09 -2.91 -9.33
CA LEU A 34 5.66 -3.54 -8.15
C LEU A 34 4.62 -4.40 -7.48
N SER A 35 5.03 -5.53 -6.94
CA SER A 35 4.15 -6.35 -6.13
C SER A 35 4.96 -7.13 -5.09
N GLY A 36 4.29 -7.53 -4.04
CA GLY A 36 4.89 -8.33 -2.98
C GLY A 36 3.81 -8.84 -2.06
N GLY A 37 4.20 -9.63 -1.07
CA GLY A 37 3.23 -10.18 -0.15
C GLY A 37 3.88 -10.73 1.10
N GLU A 38 3.03 -11.20 2.01
CA GLU A 38 3.44 -11.78 3.29
C GLU A 38 2.53 -12.95 3.63
N GLU A 39 3.10 -13.92 4.35
CA GLU A 39 2.36 -15.12 4.74
C GLU A 39 1.28 -14.83 5.76
N LEU A 40 1.54 -13.92 6.69
CA LEU A 40 0.59 -13.55 7.72
C LEU A 40 0.59 -12.04 7.91
N THR A 41 -0.49 -11.41 7.49
CA THR A 41 -0.63 -9.96 7.54
C THR A 41 -2.10 -9.56 7.60
N THR A 42 -2.39 -8.27 7.42
CA THR A 42 -3.75 -7.76 7.38
C THR A 42 -3.93 -6.89 6.14
N ASN A 43 -5.18 -6.66 5.77
CA ASN A 43 -5.48 -5.79 4.64
C ASN A 43 -4.89 -4.39 4.85
N ASN A 44 -5.03 -3.85 6.06
CA ASN A 44 -4.52 -2.51 6.37
C ASN A 44 -3.00 -2.43 6.22
N ARG A 45 -2.28 -3.45 6.66
CA ARG A 45 -0.82 -3.48 6.49
C ARG A 45 -0.43 -3.53 5.02
N MET A 46 -1.17 -4.27 4.21
CA MET A 46 -0.86 -4.36 2.77
C MET A 46 -1.16 -3.05 2.05
N GLU A 47 -2.22 -2.35 2.45
CA GLU A 47 -2.51 -1.03 1.91
C GLU A 47 -1.38 -0.04 2.23
N LEU A 48 -0.87 -0.09 3.46
CA LEU A 48 0.27 0.74 3.85
C LEU A 48 1.53 0.37 3.08
N MET A 49 1.80 -0.94 2.95
CA MET A 49 3.00 -1.41 2.25
C MET A 49 3.04 -0.97 0.80
N ALA A 50 1.91 -1.00 0.11
CA ALA A 50 1.85 -0.56 -1.28
C ALA A 50 2.31 0.90 -1.42
N ALA A 51 1.80 1.78 -0.58
CA ALA A 51 2.19 3.19 -0.61
C ALA A 51 3.65 3.38 -0.19
N ILE A 52 4.08 2.68 0.85
CA ILE A 52 5.46 2.80 1.36
C ILE A 52 6.47 2.39 0.29
N VAL A 53 6.31 1.20 -0.28
CA VAL A 53 7.29 0.68 -1.24
C VAL A 53 7.29 1.53 -2.51
N ALA A 54 6.12 1.99 -2.95
CA ALA A 54 6.04 2.87 -4.11
C ALA A 54 6.87 4.14 -3.90
N LEU A 55 6.70 4.79 -2.75
CA LEU A 55 7.42 6.03 -2.45
C LEU A 55 8.91 5.77 -2.21
N GLU A 56 9.26 4.67 -1.55
CA GLU A 56 10.66 4.31 -1.29
C GLU A 56 11.42 3.93 -2.56
N THR A 57 10.71 3.48 -3.58
CA THR A 57 11.33 3.13 -4.86
C THR A 57 11.89 4.35 -5.58
N LEU A 58 11.35 5.54 -5.28
CA LEU A 58 11.84 6.78 -5.86
C LEU A 58 13.16 7.16 -5.20
N THR A 59 14.21 7.27 -6.01
CA THR A 59 15.59 7.45 -5.52
C THR A 59 15.95 8.88 -5.18
N ARG A 60 15.09 9.84 -5.52
CA ARG A 60 15.30 11.27 -5.23
C ARG A 60 13.96 11.93 -4.96
N PRO A 61 13.97 13.13 -4.35
CA PRO A 61 12.72 13.85 -4.10
C PRO A 61 11.95 14.09 -5.38
N CYS A 62 10.64 13.80 -5.34
CA CYS A 62 9.76 13.92 -6.49
C CYS A 62 8.48 14.64 -6.12
N THR A 63 7.82 15.21 -7.13
CA THR A 63 6.42 15.59 -7.02
C THR A 63 5.60 14.37 -7.38
N VAL A 64 4.71 13.95 -6.50
CA VAL A 64 3.98 12.69 -6.61
C VAL A 64 2.48 12.93 -6.53
N GLU A 65 1.75 12.26 -7.40
CA GLU A 65 0.30 12.16 -7.33
C GLU A 65 -0.02 10.69 -7.07
N ILE A 66 -0.51 10.38 -5.87
CA ILE A 66 -0.75 8.99 -5.47
C ILE A 66 -2.24 8.74 -5.28
N HIS A 67 -2.74 7.68 -5.91
CA HIS A 67 -4.14 7.27 -5.88
C HIS A 67 -4.30 6.05 -4.98
N VAL A 68 -5.08 6.22 -3.91
CA VAL A 68 -5.27 5.19 -2.87
C VAL A 68 -6.76 5.05 -2.60
N ASP A 69 -7.26 3.82 -2.46
CA ASP A 69 -8.67 3.60 -2.14
C ASP A 69 -8.91 3.14 -0.70
N SER A 70 -7.88 3.12 0.13
CA SER A 70 -7.99 2.67 1.51
C SER A 70 -8.45 3.79 2.43
N VAL A 71 -9.61 3.61 3.06
CA VAL A 71 -10.12 4.55 4.08
C VAL A 71 -9.16 4.59 5.28
N TYR A 72 -8.58 3.45 5.63
CA TYR A 72 -7.63 3.37 6.73
C TYR A 72 -6.41 4.27 6.50
N VAL A 73 -5.81 4.21 5.31
CA VAL A 73 -4.67 5.06 4.95
C VAL A 73 -5.09 6.52 4.92
N LYS A 74 -6.25 6.80 4.32
CA LYS A 74 -6.80 8.15 4.24
C LYS A 74 -6.96 8.78 5.62
N ASP A 75 -7.61 8.07 6.53
CA ASP A 75 -7.85 8.59 7.86
C ASP A 75 -6.57 8.74 8.67
N GLY A 76 -5.64 7.79 8.51
CA GLY A 76 -4.36 7.87 9.19
C GLY A 76 -3.57 9.11 8.79
N ILE A 77 -3.48 9.37 7.49
CA ILE A 77 -2.72 10.52 6.98
C ILE A 77 -3.42 11.84 7.30
N GLY A 78 -4.75 11.86 7.16
CA GLY A 78 -5.50 13.11 7.32
C GLY A 78 -5.86 13.45 8.75
N LYS A 79 -6.00 12.45 9.62
CA LYS A 79 -6.54 12.66 10.96
C LYS A 79 -5.62 12.21 12.07
N TRP A 80 -5.04 11.00 11.97
CA TRP A 80 -4.39 10.36 13.12
C TRP A 80 -2.91 10.65 13.26
N ILE A 81 -2.19 10.72 12.15
CA ILE A 81 -0.72 10.77 12.18
C ILE A 81 -0.18 11.99 12.92
N HIS A 82 -0.86 13.13 12.81
CA HIS A 82 -0.41 14.36 13.46
C HIS A 82 -0.49 14.24 14.99
N GLY A 83 -1.56 13.63 15.49
CA GLY A 83 -1.71 13.37 16.91
C GLY A 83 -0.70 12.36 17.41
N TRP A 84 -0.48 11.30 16.65
CA TRP A 84 0.51 10.28 17.03
C TRP A 84 1.91 10.88 17.13
N LYS A 85 2.30 11.70 16.19
CA LYS A 85 3.63 12.34 16.20
C LYS A 85 3.79 13.23 17.43
N ARG A 86 2.75 13.96 17.81
CA ARG A 86 2.78 14.80 19.01
C ARG A 86 2.83 13.98 20.30
N ASN A 87 2.24 12.80 20.30
CA ASN A 87 2.11 11.96 21.48
C ASN A 87 3.17 10.85 21.55
N GLY A 88 4.24 10.96 20.77
CA GLY A 88 5.31 9.97 20.77
C GLY A 88 4.89 8.63 20.21
N TRP A 89 3.95 8.62 19.24
CA TRP A 89 3.45 7.41 18.57
C TRP A 89 2.72 6.47 19.52
N LYS A 90 2.02 7.03 20.48
CA LYS A 90 1.22 6.27 21.44
C LYS A 90 -0.24 6.69 21.37
N THR A 91 -1.13 5.73 21.64
CA THR A 91 -2.56 5.99 21.75
C THR A 91 -2.87 6.71 23.07
N ALA A 92 -4.13 7.10 23.24
CA ALA A 92 -4.58 7.72 24.48
C ALA A 92 -4.31 6.83 25.71
N ASP A 93 -4.32 5.51 25.53
CA ASP A 93 -4.03 4.54 26.59
C ASP A 93 -2.53 4.32 26.80
N LYS A 94 -1.69 5.14 26.19
CA LYS A 94 -0.22 5.05 26.26
C LYS A 94 0.34 3.74 25.69
N LYS A 95 -0.42 3.09 24.80
CA LYS A 95 0.02 1.89 24.08
C LYS A 95 0.59 2.30 22.73
N PRO A 96 1.53 1.51 22.16
CA PRO A 96 2.01 1.80 20.81
C PRO A 96 0.87 1.83 19.80
N VAL A 97 0.97 2.73 18.83
CA VAL A 97 0.01 2.81 17.73
C VAL A 97 0.03 1.49 16.95
N LYS A 98 -1.15 1.01 16.57
CA LYS A 98 -1.25 -0.20 15.76
C LYS A 98 -0.57 0.03 14.41
N ASN A 99 0.19 -0.96 13.95
CA ASN A 99 0.99 -0.86 12.72
C ASN A 99 2.03 0.26 12.78
N LEU A 100 2.54 0.53 13.98
CA LEU A 100 3.52 1.59 14.24
C LEU A 100 4.71 1.52 13.28
N ASP A 101 5.25 0.33 13.07
CA ASP A 101 6.39 0.12 12.18
C ASP A 101 6.12 0.67 10.77
N LEU A 102 4.94 0.37 10.23
CA LEU A 102 4.59 0.82 8.88
C LEU A 102 4.23 2.30 8.84
N TRP A 103 3.53 2.81 9.85
CA TRP A 103 3.19 4.23 9.89
C TRP A 103 4.43 5.12 9.99
N GLN A 104 5.41 4.71 10.79
CA GLN A 104 6.66 5.47 10.90
C GLN A 104 7.45 5.41 9.59
N ARG A 105 7.46 4.27 8.93
CA ARG A 105 8.12 4.11 7.65
C ARG A 105 7.45 4.95 6.56
N LEU A 106 6.13 4.97 6.56
CA LEU A 106 5.37 5.79 5.61
C LEU A 106 5.63 7.28 5.86
N ASP A 107 5.62 7.72 7.13
CA ASP A 107 5.89 9.11 7.48
C ASP A 107 7.26 9.56 6.96
N ALA A 108 8.28 8.73 7.13
CA ALA A 108 9.62 9.02 6.62
C ALA A 108 9.64 9.11 5.09
N ALA A 109 8.91 8.22 4.41
CA ALA A 109 8.84 8.25 2.95
C ALA A 109 8.13 9.50 2.44
N ILE A 110 7.03 9.89 3.10
CA ILE A 110 6.28 11.10 2.75
C ILE A 110 7.16 12.35 2.85
N ALA A 111 8.00 12.42 3.88
CA ALA A 111 8.82 13.60 4.12
C ALA A 111 9.82 13.89 2.99
N ARG A 112 10.13 12.89 2.17
CA ARG A 112 11.10 13.02 1.08
C ARG A 112 10.51 13.62 -0.20
N HIS A 113 9.17 13.68 -0.30
CA HIS A 113 8.51 14.03 -1.55
C HIS A 113 7.44 15.09 -1.35
N ASP A 114 7.05 15.73 -2.44
CA ASP A 114 5.88 16.62 -2.47
C ASP A 114 4.70 15.81 -3.00
N ILE A 115 3.79 15.42 -2.11
CA ILE A 115 2.76 14.43 -2.42
C ILE A 115 1.38 15.04 -2.43
N SER A 116 0.63 14.77 -3.51
CA SER A 116 -0.81 15.03 -3.59
C SER A 116 -1.53 13.70 -3.46
N TRP A 117 -2.38 13.58 -2.44
CA TRP A 117 -3.15 12.36 -2.18
C TRP A 117 -4.49 12.43 -2.88
N HIS A 118 -4.81 11.39 -3.64
CA HIS A 118 -6.09 11.25 -4.32
C HIS A 118 -6.79 10.00 -3.80
N TRP A 119 -7.95 10.20 -3.18
CA TRP A 119 -8.70 9.11 -2.56
C TRP A 119 -9.73 8.60 -3.56
N VAL A 120 -9.58 7.34 -3.96
CA VAL A 120 -10.41 6.72 -4.98
C VAL A 120 -11.48 5.89 -4.29
N LYS A 121 -12.73 5.95 -4.80
CA LYS A 121 -13.82 5.12 -4.31
C LYS A 121 -13.97 3.91 -5.22
N GLY A 122 -13.51 2.74 -4.72
CA GLY A 122 -13.65 1.50 -5.45
C GLY A 122 -12.77 1.43 -6.67
N HIS A 123 -12.83 0.32 -7.36
CA HIS A 123 -11.97 0.05 -8.52
C HIS A 123 -12.68 0.19 -9.86
N ALA A 124 -14.00 0.30 -9.85
CA ALA A 124 -14.79 0.26 -11.07
C ALA A 124 -14.44 1.42 -12.00
N GLY A 125 -14.14 1.11 -13.25
CA GLY A 125 -13.87 2.11 -14.26
C GLY A 125 -12.48 2.72 -14.24
N HIS A 126 -11.57 2.21 -13.39
CA HIS A 126 -10.20 2.71 -13.30
C HIS A 126 -9.21 1.59 -13.60
N ASP A 127 -8.71 1.56 -14.84
CA ASP A 127 -7.81 0.49 -15.31
C ASP A 127 -6.59 0.33 -14.42
N ASP A 128 -5.98 1.43 -13.99
CA ASP A 128 -4.78 1.37 -13.16
C ASP A 128 -5.08 0.86 -11.74
N ASN A 129 -6.25 1.20 -11.21
CA ASN A 129 -6.67 0.67 -9.91
C ASN A 129 -6.94 -0.85 -10.01
N GLU A 130 -7.55 -1.30 -11.09
CA GLU A 130 -7.76 -2.72 -11.35
C GLU A 130 -6.43 -3.45 -11.53
N ARG A 131 -5.48 -2.81 -12.21
CA ARG A 131 -4.14 -3.41 -12.36
C ARG A 131 -3.41 -3.49 -11.03
N ALA A 132 -3.51 -2.47 -10.18
CA ALA A 132 -2.92 -2.49 -8.85
C ALA A 132 -3.54 -3.62 -8.00
N ASP A 133 -4.85 -3.83 -8.09
CA ASP A 133 -5.53 -4.94 -7.43
C ASP A 133 -4.99 -6.28 -7.92
N ALA A 134 -4.82 -6.44 -9.23
CA ALA A 134 -4.25 -7.66 -9.80
C ALA A 134 -2.84 -7.91 -9.30
N LEU A 135 -2.01 -6.86 -9.21
CA LEU A 135 -0.66 -6.97 -8.67
C LEU A 135 -0.67 -7.37 -7.19
N ALA A 136 -1.61 -6.83 -6.42
CA ALA A 136 -1.74 -7.20 -5.00
C ALA A 136 -2.08 -8.68 -4.87
N ARG A 137 -3.01 -9.18 -5.66
CA ARG A 137 -3.37 -10.60 -5.64
C ARG A 137 -2.23 -11.48 -6.13
N GLN A 138 -1.49 -11.02 -7.13
CA GLN A 138 -0.30 -11.72 -7.61
C GLN A 138 0.76 -11.81 -6.52
N GLY A 139 0.98 -10.75 -5.77
CA GLY A 139 1.93 -10.72 -4.66
C GLY A 139 1.51 -11.64 -3.52
N MET A 140 0.21 -11.80 -3.31
CA MET A 140 -0.33 -12.68 -2.27
C MET A 140 -0.25 -14.16 -2.66
N ALA A 141 -0.35 -14.48 -3.94
CA ALA A 141 -0.50 -15.85 -4.42
C ALA A 141 0.55 -16.84 -3.87
N PRO A 142 1.85 -16.51 -3.81
CA PRO A 142 2.85 -17.45 -3.28
C PRO A 142 2.63 -17.85 -1.82
N PHE A 143 1.89 -17.05 -1.08
CA PHE A 143 1.68 -17.23 0.35
C PHE A 143 0.34 -17.86 0.70
N LYS A 144 -0.56 -17.97 -0.27
CA LYS A 144 -1.84 -18.61 -0.02
C LYS A 144 -1.64 -20.11 0.15
N PRO A 145 -2.28 -20.74 1.16
CA PRO A 145 -2.21 -22.18 1.28
C PRO A 145 -2.73 -22.79 0.00
N GLN A 146 -1.94 -23.69 -0.58
CA GLN A 146 -2.42 -24.46 -1.70
C GLN A 146 -3.29 -25.56 -1.11
N GLY A 147 -4.55 -25.59 -1.49
CA GLY A 147 -5.43 -26.66 -1.10
C GLY A 147 -4.93 -27.98 -1.67
N PRO A 148 -5.71 -29.09 -1.48
CA PRO A 148 -5.37 -30.34 -2.13
C PRO A 148 -5.11 -30.05 -3.60
N ALA A 149 -4.09 -30.68 -4.13
CA ALA A 149 -3.69 -30.43 -5.50
C ALA A 149 -4.86 -30.50 -6.45
N GLU A 150 -5.16 -29.39 -7.09
CA GLU A 150 -6.21 -29.36 -8.10
C GLU A 150 -5.66 -29.90 -9.41
N PRO A 151 -6.47 -30.65 -10.17
CA PRO A 151 -6.04 -31.06 -11.48
C PRO A 151 -5.63 -29.86 -12.33
N GLY A 152 -4.39 -29.85 -12.78
CA GLY A 152 -3.87 -28.75 -13.54
C GLY A 152 -3.12 -27.70 -12.74
N ALA A 153 -3.31 -27.62 -11.43
CA ALA A 153 -2.60 -26.66 -10.61
C ALA A 153 -1.12 -26.99 -10.49
N GLU A 154 -0.78 -28.22 -10.74
CA GLU A 154 0.59 -28.72 -10.64
C GLU A 154 1.27 -28.84 -11.98
N ALA A 155 0.56 -28.49 -13.00
CA ALA A 155 1.11 -28.64 -14.35
C ALA A 155 2.29 -27.71 -14.56
#